data_b8a46ba074729ad548e85663b72ebcdf
#
_entry.id   b8a46ba074729ad548e85663b72ebcdf
#
_cell.length_a   1.000
_cell.length_b   1.000
_cell.length_c   1.000
_cell.angle_alpha   90.00
_cell.angle_beta   90.00
_cell.angle_gamma   90.00
#
_symmetry.space_group_name_H-M   'P 1'
#
loop_
_entity.id
_entity.type
_entity.pdbx_description
1 polymer ?
#
loop_
_entity_poly.entity_id
_entity_poly.type
_entity_poly.pdbx_seq_one_letter_code
_entity_poly.pdbx_strand_id
1 'polypeptide(L)'
;MTLVRPATAEDLPAVLAMKNASWRETYAHVIDPALLDRLDDRLDEQVEAWRGHLAEGGRVWLAEEADGAVVGMAATAPRTERSLPAPEDVDGWPEGLPDTVLTSLYVLARAHGTGLGHRLHEAAVGDAPAVLRVLEGNGRAVRFYTGHGYVPAGEPERIGGAWGDAHERLMVRR
;
A
#
# COMPACT_ATOMS: atom_id res chain seq x y z
N MET A 1 1.72 -15.85 -17.71
CA MET A 1 2.19 -14.45 -17.88
C MET A 1 1.27 -13.57 -17.06
N THR A 2 1.79 -12.74 -16.17
CA THR A 2 0.97 -11.87 -15.30
C THR A 2 0.72 -10.55 -16.01
N LEU A 3 -0.53 -10.12 -16.12
CA LEU A 3 -0.96 -8.84 -16.67
C LEU A 3 -1.04 -7.80 -15.54
N VAL A 4 -0.47 -6.61 -15.72
CA VAL A 4 -0.70 -5.44 -14.85
C VAL A 4 -1.61 -4.47 -15.60
N ARG A 5 -2.73 -4.10 -14.97
CA ARG A 5 -3.73 -3.17 -15.54
C ARG A 5 -4.37 -2.30 -14.46
N PRO A 6 -4.96 -1.15 -14.83
CA PRO A 6 -5.85 -0.43 -13.93
C PRO A 6 -7.01 -1.31 -13.47
N ALA A 7 -7.37 -1.20 -12.19
CA ALA A 7 -8.52 -1.86 -11.62
C ALA A 7 -9.77 -0.96 -11.76
N THR A 8 -10.91 -1.60 -11.95
CA THR A 8 -12.23 -0.97 -11.90
C THR A 8 -12.91 -1.24 -10.55
N ALA A 9 -14.05 -0.63 -10.29
CA ALA A 9 -14.83 -0.90 -9.08
C ALA A 9 -15.30 -2.38 -8.99
N GLU A 10 -15.43 -3.06 -10.13
CA GLU A 10 -15.80 -4.47 -10.18
C GLU A 10 -14.68 -5.42 -9.78
N ASP A 11 -13.42 -4.98 -9.91
CA ASP A 11 -12.24 -5.75 -9.51
C ASP A 11 -11.98 -5.68 -7.99
N LEU A 12 -12.54 -4.70 -7.28
CA LEU A 12 -12.22 -4.42 -5.88
C LEU A 12 -12.38 -5.63 -4.95
N PRO A 13 -13.42 -6.48 -5.05
CA PRO A 13 -13.53 -7.64 -4.18
C PRO A 13 -12.33 -8.58 -4.31
N ALA A 14 -11.89 -8.89 -5.53
CA ALA A 14 -10.73 -9.76 -5.77
C ALA A 14 -9.41 -9.11 -5.32
N VAL A 15 -9.24 -7.81 -5.60
CA VAL A 15 -8.07 -7.02 -5.19
C VAL A 15 -7.94 -6.99 -3.68
N LEU A 16 -9.04 -6.78 -2.95
CA LEU A 16 -9.02 -6.67 -1.49
C LEU A 16 -8.89 -8.03 -0.81
N ALA A 17 -9.46 -9.09 -1.36
CA ALA A 17 -9.21 -10.45 -0.89
C ALA A 17 -7.72 -10.80 -1.02
N MET A 18 -7.07 -10.48 -2.14
CA MET A 18 -5.63 -10.63 -2.34
C MET A 18 -4.84 -9.76 -1.34
N LYS A 19 -5.24 -8.49 -1.13
CA LYS A 19 -4.61 -7.60 -0.14
C LYS A 19 -4.66 -8.22 1.26
N ASN A 20 -5.82 -8.74 1.68
CA ASN A 20 -5.99 -9.39 2.98
C ASN A 20 -5.09 -10.61 3.12
N ALA A 21 -4.97 -11.44 2.07
CA ALA A 21 -4.03 -12.57 2.03
C ALA A 21 -2.58 -12.10 2.20
N SER A 22 -2.17 -11.07 1.45
CA SER A 22 -0.83 -10.48 1.56
C SER A 22 -0.54 -9.90 2.96
N TRP A 23 -1.55 -9.35 3.63
CA TRP A 23 -1.43 -8.86 5.01
C TRP A 23 -1.15 -9.99 5.99
N ARG A 24 -1.82 -11.14 5.86
CA ARG A 24 -1.54 -12.35 6.67
C ARG A 24 -0.11 -12.84 6.46
N GLU A 25 0.37 -12.86 5.21
CA GLU A 25 1.74 -13.26 4.90
C GLU A 25 2.80 -12.29 5.46
N THR A 26 2.50 -10.99 5.48
CA THR A 26 3.49 -9.93 5.78
C THR A 26 3.48 -9.52 7.24
N TYR A 27 2.31 -9.42 7.88
CA TYR A 27 2.14 -8.74 9.16
C TYR A 27 1.72 -9.65 10.32
N ALA A 28 1.67 -10.98 10.12
CA ALA A 28 1.30 -11.93 11.17
C ALA A 28 2.22 -11.87 12.43
N HIS A 29 3.41 -11.30 12.31
CA HIS A 29 4.35 -11.11 13.42
C HIS A 29 4.19 -9.75 14.14
N VAL A 30 3.35 -8.85 13.62
CA VAL A 30 3.14 -7.49 14.15
C VAL A 30 1.69 -7.30 14.60
N ILE A 31 0.73 -7.78 13.80
CA ILE A 31 -0.70 -7.62 14.05
C ILE A 31 -1.24 -8.89 14.71
N ASP A 32 -2.16 -8.72 15.68
CA ASP A 32 -2.86 -9.83 16.30
C ASP A 32 -3.48 -10.76 15.24
N PRO A 33 -3.13 -12.06 15.23
CA PRO A 33 -3.68 -13.01 14.27
C PRO A 33 -5.21 -13.03 14.23
N ALA A 34 -5.89 -12.85 15.36
CA ALA A 34 -7.36 -12.80 15.41
C ALA A 34 -7.96 -11.60 14.64
N LEU A 35 -7.21 -10.52 14.46
CA LEU A 35 -7.62 -9.40 13.62
C LEU A 35 -7.39 -9.72 12.14
N LEU A 36 -6.27 -10.37 11.82
CA LEU A 36 -5.96 -10.78 10.45
C LEU A 36 -6.95 -11.84 9.94
N ASP A 37 -7.39 -12.77 10.80
CA ASP A 37 -8.36 -13.82 10.45
C ASP A 37 -9.73 -13.23 10.10
N ARG A 38 -10.11 -12.10 10.73
CA ARG A 38 -11.39 -11.43 10.51
C ARG A 38 -11.38 -10.38 9.37
N LEU A 39 -10.27 -10.23 8.66
CA LEU A 39 -10.22 -9.26 7.56
C LEU A 39 -11.26 -9.55 6.48
N ASP A 40 -11.50 -10.83 6.18
CA ASP A 40 -12.44 -11.22 5.13
C ASP A 40 -13.91 -11.09 5.58
N ASP A 41 -14.20 -11.16 6.87
CA ASP A 41 -15.55 -10.91 7.42
C ASP A 41 -16.03 -9.47 7.13
N ARG A 42 -15.07 -8.55 6.88
CA ARG A 42 -15.32 -7.14 6.57
C ARG A 42 -15.01 -6.78 5.13
N LEU A 43 -14.97 -7.75 4.24
CA LEU A 43 -14.61 -7.50 2.83
C LEU A 43 -15.56 -6.51 2.16
N ASP A 44 -16.87 -6.63 2.38
CA ASP A 44 -17.87 -5.73 1.79
C ASP A 44 -17.67 -4.27 2.27
N GLU A 45 -17.39 -4.08 3.56
CA GLU A 45 -17.07 -2.75 4.10
C GLU A 45 -15.79 -2.18 3.49
N GLN A 46 -14.78 -3.02 3.30
CA GLN A 46 -13.55 -2.63 2.63
C GLN A 46 -13.82 -2.22 1.19
N VAL A 47 -14.62 -2.99 0.44
CA VAL A 47 -15.00 -2.69 -0.94
C VAL A 47 -15.67 -1.31 -1.02
N GLU A 48 -16.60 -1.01 -0.12
CA GLU A 48 -17.27 0.28 -0.11
C GLU A 48 -16.32 1.45 0.20
N ALA A 49 -15.42 1.27 1.18
CA ALA A 49 -14.40 2.26 1.49
C ALA A 49 -13.46 2.51 0.29
N TRP A 50 -13.11 1.46 -0.47
CA TRP A 50 -12.26 1.59 -1.64
C TRP A 50 -12.98 2.14 -2.88
N ARG A 51 -14.29 1.98 -2.98
CA ARG A 51 -15.10 2.75 -3.94
C ARG A 51 -15.00 4.25 -3.65
N GLY A 52 -15.08 4.64 -2.37
CA GLY A 52 -14.83 6.01 -1.94
C GLY A 52 -13.43 6.50 -2.34
N HIS A 53 -12.39 5.67 -2.15
CA HIS A 53 -11.03 5.98 -2.59
C HIS A 53 -10.97 6.31 -4.11
N LEU A 54 -11.62 5.50 -4.94
CA LEU A 54 -11.68 5.77 -6.38
C LEU A 54 -12.44 7.06 -6.70
N ALA A 55 -13.56 7.32 -6.02
CA ALA A 55 -14.37 8.52 -6.21
C ALA A 55 -13.64 9.81 -5.80
N GLU A 56 -12.73 9.74 -4.84
CA GLU A 56 -11.89 10.84 -4.35
C GLU A 56 -10.61 11.05 -5.17
N GLY A 57 -10.50 10.42 -6.34
CA GLY A 57 -9.36 10.55 -7.25
C GLY A 57 -8.22 9.57 -7.02
N GLY A 58 -8.40 8.63 -6.11
CA GLY A 58 -7.50 7.49 -5.95
C GLY A 58 -7.50 6.59 -7.19
N ARG A 59 -6.41 5.86 -7.38
CA ARG A 59 -6.26 4.91 -8.49
C ARG A 59 -5.75 3.59 -7.95
N VAL A 60 -6.19 2.50 -8.57
CA VAL A 60 -5.79 1.14 -8.22
C VAL A 60 -5.30 0.41 -9.47
N TRP A 61 -4.24 -0.32 -9.33
CA TRP A 61 -3.73 -1.27 -10.34
C TRP A 61 -3.74 -2.66 -9.74
N LEU A 62 -4.02 -3.63 -10.55
CA LEU A 62 -3.94 -5.04 -10.18
C LEU A 62 -2.98 -5.79 -11.07
N ALA A 63 -2.47 -6.88 -10.56
CA ALA A 63 -1.69 -7.87 -11.29
C ALA A 63 -2.45 -9.20 -11.30
N GLU A 64 -2.80 -9.67 -12.49
CA GLU A 64 -3.66 -10.81 -12.73
C GLU A 64 -2.90 -11.91 -13.48
N GLU A 65 -3.00 -13.14 -13.04
CA GLU A 65 -2.47 -14.32 -13.73
C GLU A 65 -3.41 -14.76 -14.87
N ALA A 66 -2.97 -15.68 -15.72
CA ALA A 66 -3.73 -16.11 -16.90
C ALA A 66 -5.05 -16.81 -16.55
N ASP A 67 -5.19 -17.32 -15.34
CA ASP A 67 -6.40 -17.95 -14.81
C ASP A 67 -7.36 -16.96 -14.12
N GLY A 68 -7.04 -15.67 -14.13
CA GLY A 68 -7.82 -14.61 -13.50
C GLY A 68 -7.49 -14.36 -12.02
N ALA A 69 -6.53 -15.07 -11.44
CA ALA A 69 -6.15 -14.86 -10.05
C ALA A 69 -5.38 -13.55 -9.87
N VAL A 70 -5.84 -12.68 -8.97
CA VAL A 70 -5.13 -11.47 -8.58
C VAL A 70 -3.98 -11.83 -7.63
N VAL A 71 -2.76 -11.40 -7.95
CA VAL A 71 -1.54 -11.75 -7.20
C VAL A 71 -0.76 -10.54 -6.71
N GLY A 72 -1.21 -9.35 -7.03
CA GLY A 72 -0.62 -8.13 -6.54
C GLY A 72 -1.50 -6.92 -6.84
N MET A 73 -1.24 -5.83 -6.11
CA MET A 73 -1.88 -4.54 -6.32
C MET A 73 -0.94 -3.39 -6.01
N ALA A 74 -1.23 -2.23 -6.60
CA ALA A 74 -0.73 -0.94 -6.16
C ALA A 74 -1.88 0.06 -6.13
N ALA A 75 -1.82 1.03 -5.22
CA ALA A 75 -2.81 2.10 -5.17
C ALA A 75 -2.15 3.44 -4.87
N THR A 76 -2.65 4.49 -5.50
CA THR A 76 -2.24 5.87 -5.26
C THR A 76 -3.45 6.75 -4.96
N ALA A 77 -3.21 7.85 -4.26
CA ALA A 77 -4.21 8.88 -4.01
C ALA A 77 -3.57 10.27 -4.05
N PRO A 78 -4.35 11.34 -4.27
CA PRO A 78 -3.92 12.69 -3.92
C PRO A 78 -3.58 12.77 -2.42
N ARG A 79 -2.57 13.57 -2.07
CA ARG A 79 -2.19 13.77 -0.67
C ARG A 79 -3.26 14.58 0.07
N THR A 80 -3.87 13.97 1.06
CA THR A 80 -4.89 14.53 1.96
C THR A 80 -4.68 13.97 3.35
N GLU A 81 -5.31 14.53 4.38
CA GLU A 81 -5.31 13.95 5.72
C GLU A 81 -5.80 12.49 5.75
N ARG A 82 -6.66 12.10 4.84
CA ARG A 82 -7.15 10.73 4.75
C ARG A 82 -6.14 9.77 4.13
N SER A 83 -5.47 10.17 3.06
CA SER A 83 -4.51 9.33 2.31
C SER A 83 -3.14 9.25 2.97
N LEU A 84 -2.79 10.30 3.70
CA LEU A 84 -1.54 10.43 4.43
C LEU A 84 -1.82 11.31 5.67
N PRO A 85 -2.32 10.77 6.79
CA PRO A 85 -2.58 11.52 8.01
C PRO A 85 -1.33 12.27 8.49
N ALA A 86 -1.48 13.52 8.94
CA ALA A 86 -0.36 14.26 9.54
C ALA A 86 0.06 13.60 10.86
N PRO A 87 1.34 13.72 11.26
CA PRO A 87 1.80 13.27 12.57
C PRO A 87 1.04 14.00 13.71
N GLU A 88 0.67 13.29 14.77
CA GLU A 88 -0.11 13.85 15.87
C GLU A 88 0.59 15.01 16.60
N ASP A 89 1.94 15.00 16.62
CA ASP A 89 2.76 15.93 17.38
C ASP A 89 3.40 17.05 16.55
N VAL A 90 3.03 17.18 15.27
CA VAL A 90 3.65 18.16 14.35
C VAL A 90 2.57 18.96 13.64
N ASP A 91 2.72 20.28 13.59
CA ASP A 91 1.82 21.15 12.80
C ASP A 91 2.00 20.88 11.29
N GLY A 92 1.19 19.97 10.75
CA GLY A 92 1.11 19.66 9.35
C GLY A 92 2.25 18.80 8.81
N TRP A 93 2.35 18.74 7.50
CA TRP A 93 3.35 17.96 6.78
C TRP A 93 4.64 18.76 6.54
N PRO A 94 5.80 18.09 6.44
CA PRO A 94 7.02 18.73 5.96
C PRO A 94 6.77 19.44 4.62
N GLU A 95 7.30 20.64 4.46
CA GLU A 95 7.18 21.37 3.20
C GLU A 95 7.80 20.59 2.03
N GLY A 96 7.20 20.74 0.85
CA GLY A 96 7.72 20.15 -0.39
C GLY A 96 7.49 18.66 -0.54
N LEU A 97 6.54 18.07 0.21
CA LEU A 97 6.11 16.69 -0.06
C LEU A 97 5.34 16.62 -1.39
N PRO A 98 5.55 15.54 -2.18
CA PRO A 98 4.77 15.29 -3.39
C PRO A 98 3.27 15.20 -3.12
N ASP A 99 2.47 15.56 -4.13
CA ASP A 99 1.01 15.45 -4.05
C ASP A 99 0.49 14.04 -4.28
N THR A 100 1.31 13.14 -4.79
CA THR A 100 0.95 11.73 -4.99
C THR A 100 1.40 10.89 -3.80
N VAL A 101 0.46 10.19 -3.18
CA VAL A 101 0.72 9.19 -2.15
C VAL A 101 0.62 7.81 -2.77
N LEU A 102 1.66 6.98 -2.65
CA LEU A 102 1.56 5.54 -2.87
C LEU A 102 0.99 4.91 -1.59
N THR A 103 -0.31 4.70 -1.58
CA THR A 103 -1.05 4.23 -0.38
C THR A 103 -0.90 2.74 -0.14
N SER A 104 -0.67 1.96 -1.19
CA SER A 104 -0.55 0.50 -1.11
C SER A 104 0.31 -0.04 -2.23
N LEU A 105 1.13 -1.05 -1.91
CA LEU A 105 1.79 -1.92 -2.88
C LEU A 105 1.99 -3.28 -2.23
N TYR A 106 1.23 -4.27 -2.67
CA TYR A 106 1.24 -5.62 -2.15
C TYR A 106 1.40 -6.64 -3.26
N VAL A 107 2.17 -7.67 -3.00
CA VAL A 107 2.37 -8.81 -3.89
C VAL A 107 2.40 -10.07 -3.03
N LEU A 108 1.63 -11.10 -3.39
CA LEU A 108 1.64 -12.38 -2.69
C LEU A 108 3.04 -13.01 -2.69
N ALA A 109 3.40 -13.69 -1.61
CA ALA A 109 4.73 -14.28 -1.41
C ALA A 109 5.16 -15.16 -2.58
N ARG A 110 4.23 -15.93 -3.17
CA ARG A 110 4.48 -16.82 -4.33
C ARG A 110 4.92 -16.09 -5.59
N ALA A 111 4.64 -14.78 -5.69
CA ALA A 111 5.02 -13.94 -6.83
C ALA A 111 6.19 -12.99 -6.51
N HIS A 112 6.81 -13.14 -5.33
CA HIS A 112 8.01 -12.39 -4.97
C HIS A 112 9.20 -12.78 -5.85
N GLY A 113 10.10 -11.83 -6.13
CA GLY A 113 11.31 -12.06 -6.93
C GLY A 113 11.07 -12.13 -8.44
N THR A 114 9.82 -12.04 -8.90
CA THR A 114 9.47 -12.09 -10.34
C THR A 114 9.53 -10.73 -11.05
N GLY A 115 9.87 -9.65 -10.34
CA GLY A 115 9.81 -8.29 -10.85
C GLY A 115 8.40 -7.67 -10.82
N LEU A 116 7.40 -8.38 -10.28
CA LEU A 116 6.00 -7.92 -10.30
C LEU A 116 5.80 -6.63 -9.50
N GLY A 117 6.45 -6.51 -8.32
CA GLY A 117 6.41 -5.28 -7.52
C GLY A 117 6.92 -4.07 -8.28
N HIS A 118 8.02 -4.23 -9.05
CA HIS A 118 8.55 -3.17 -9.92
C HIS A 118 7.53 -2.76 -10.98
N ARG A 119 6.91 -3.73 -11.67
CA ARG A 119 5.91 -3.46 -12.71
C ARG A 119 4.67 -2.75 -12.16
N LEU A 120 4.22 -3.12 -10.96
CA LEU A 120 3.11 -2.44 -10.27
C LEU A 120 3.48 -1.02 -9.87
N HIS A 121 4.69 -0.82 -9.32
CA HIS A 121 5.20 0.51 -8.99
C HIS A 121 5.30 1.40 -10.23
N GLU A 122 5.88 0.87 -11.30
CA GLU A 122 6.01 1.56 -12.59
C GLU A 122 4.63 1.98 -13.15
N ALA A 123 3.65 1.08 -13.12
CA ALA A 123 2.30 1.37 -13.58
C ALA A 123 1.58 2.42 -12.72
N ALA A 124 1.82 2.41 -11.39
CA ALA A 124 1.11 3.27 -10.45
C ALA A 124 1.73 4.66 -10.31
N VAL A 125 3.04 4.75 -10.33
CA VAL A 125 3.81 5.97 -10.04
C VAL A 125 4.77 6.34 -11.17
N GLY A 126 5.35 5.33 -11.87
CA GLY A 126 6.39 5.56 -12.88
C GLY A 126 7.57 6.35 -12.28
N ASP A 127 8.01 7.39 -12.98
CA ASP A 127 9.08 8.29 -12.53
C ASP A 127 8.58 9.52 -11.76
N ALA A 128 7.26 9.64 -11.51
CA ALA A 128 6.71 10.80 -10.85
C ALA A 128 7.13 10.90 -9.37
N PRO A 129 7.28 12.11 -8.82
CA PRO A 129 7.44 12.31 -7.39
C PRO A 129 6.30 11.68 -6.60
N ALA A 130 6.63 11.00 -5.50
CA ALA A 130 5.64 10.35 -4.65
C ALA A 130 6.12 10.23 -3.21
N VAL A 131 5.19 10.12 -2.29
CA VAL A 131 5.41 9.87 -0.87
C VAL A 131 4.68 8.60 -0.44
N LEU A 132 5.23 7.89 0.53
CA LEU A 132 4.63 6.70 1.11
C LEU A 132 5.00 6.55 2.58
N ARG A 133 4.27 5.70 3.30
CA ARG A 133 4.65 5.19 4.61
C ARG A 133 5.02 3.71 4.51
N VAL A 134 6.03 3.32 5.22
CA VAL A 134 6.49 1.93 5.30
C VAL A 134 6.72 1.53 6.74
N LEU A 135 6.26 0.33 7.12
CA LEU A 135 6.47 -0.22 8.45
C LEU A 135 7.98 -0.35 8.72
N GLU A 136 8.45 0.20 9.85
CA GLU A 136 9.78 -0.08 10.35
C GLU A 136 9.92 -1.58 10.65
N GLY A 137 11.07 -2.15 10.31
CA GLY A 137 11.26 -3.60 10.38
C GLY A 137 10.87 -4.35 9.10
N ASN A 138 10.07 -3.77 8.21
CA ASN A 138 9.86 -4.33 6.87
C ASN A 138 11.05 -3.99 5.95
N GLY A 139 12.21 -4.55 6.28
CA GLY A 139 13.46 -4.29 5.56
C GLY A 139 13.41 -4.65 4.07
N ARG A 140 12.48 -5.54 3.68
CA ARG A 140 12.25 -5.86 2.27
C ARG A 140 11.61 -4.68 1.54
N ALA A 141 10.53 -4.12 2.09
CA ALA A 141 9.86 -2.97 1.51
C ALA A 141 10.78 -1.73 1.49
N VAL A 142 11.50 -1.48 2.58
CA VAL A 142 12.47 -0.38 2.65
C VAL A 142 13.52 -0.50 1.55
N ARG A 143 14.13 -1.68 1.35
CA ARG A 143 15.10 -1.90 0.26
C ARG A 143 14.47 -1.71 -1.12
N PHE A 144 13.24 -2.19 -1.29
CA PHE A 144 12.49 -2.02 -2.54
C PHE A 144 12.30 -0.53 -2.87
N TYR A 145 11.78 0.25 -1.93
CA TYR A 145 11.55 1.69 -2.16
C TYR A 145 12.84 2.48 -2.30
N THR A 146 13.88 2.15 -1.52
CA THR A 146 15.22 2.76 -1.71
C THR A 146 15.75 2.50 -3.12
N GLY A 147 15.58 1.29 -3.65
CA GLY A 147 15.95 0.94 -5.03
C GLY A 147 15.15 1.70 -6.09
N HIS A 148 13.97 2.27 -5.74
CA HIS A 148 13.15 3.12 -6.59
C HIS A 148 13.36 4.63 -6.32
N GLY A 149 14.43 5.00 -5.62
CA GLY A 149 14.80 6.40 -5.38
C GLY A 149 14.08 7.08 -4.22
N TYR A 150 13.34 6.32 -3.39
CA TYR A 150 12.77 6.88 -2.18
C TYR A 150 13.83 6.99 -1.09
N VAL A 151 13.80 8.09 -0.36
CA VAL A 151 14.63 8.35 0.80
C VAL A 151 13.78 8.57 2.04
N PRO A 152 14.24 8.18 3.23
CA PRO A 152 13.53 8.49 4.47
C PRO A 152 13.34 9.99 4.65
N ALA A 153 12.19 10.38 5.21
CA ALA A 153 11.84 11.75 5.54
C ALA A 153 11.24 11.81 6.95
N GLY A 154 11.88 12.51 7.85
CA GLY A 154 11.49 12.57 9.27
C GLY A 154 11.88 11.34 10.08
N GLU A 155 11.49 11.35 11.35
CA GLU A 155 11.66 10.25 12.28
C GLU A 155 10.52 9.23 12.12
N PRO A 156 10.72 7.96 12.54
CA PRO A 156 9.64 6.99 12.58
C PRO A 156 8.53 7.40 13.54
N GLU A 157 7.29 7.15 13.16
CA GLU A 157 6.11 7.47 13.93
C GLU A 157 5.38 6.21 14.37
N ARG A 158 4.82 6.23 15.58
CA ARG A 158 4.02 5.11 16.08
C ARG A 158 2.69 5.05 15.35
N ILE A 159 2.32 3.85 14.86
CA ILE A 159 1.05 3.66 14.16
C ILE A 159 -0.13 3.61 15.15
N GLY A 160 0.05 2.97 16.30
CA GLY A 160 -1.01 2.78 17.29
C GLY A 160 -2.10 1.79 16.90
N GLY A 161 -3.19 1.75 17.68
CA GLY A 161 -4.34 0.89 17.41
C GLY A 161 -3.98 -0.60 17.34
N ALA A 162 -4.44 -1.28 16.30
CA ALA A 162 -4.21 -2.70 16.06
C ALA A 162 -2.73 -3.05 15.78
N TRP A 163 -1.90 -2.07 15.52
CA TRP A 163 -0.46 -2.21 15.25
C TRP A 163 0.41 -2.20 16.51
N GLY A 164 -0.19 -1.99 17.69
CA GLY A 164 0.52 -1.98 18.97
C GLY A 164 1.63 -0.93 19.02
N ASP A 165 2.87 -1.38 19.26
CA ASP A 165 4.06 -0.52 19.30
C ASP A 165 4.80 -0.43 17.96
N ALA A 166 4.17 -0.85 16.86
CA ALA A 166 4.77 -0.75 15.55
C ALA A 166 4.92 0.73 15.13
N HIS A 167 6.01 0.98 14.42
CA HIS A 167 6.33 2.29 13.88
C HIS A 167 6.34 2.22 12.35
N GLU A 168 5.99 3.31 11.72
CA GLU A 168 6.13 3.50 10.30
C GLU A 168 7.03 4.69 9.99
N ARG A 169 7.62 4.67 8.82
CA ARG A 169 8.51 5.72 8.35
C ARG A 169 7.98 6.31 7.06
N LEU A 170 8.00 7.61 6.98
CA LEU A 170 7.75 8.34 5.74
C LEU A 170 8.95 8.16 4.80
N MET A 171 8.70 7.87 3.54
CA MET A 171 9.71 7.86 2.48
C MET A 171 9.23 8.71 1.31
N VAL A 172 10.14 9.47 0.72
CA VAL A 172 9.85 10.45 -0.33
C VAL A 172 10.76 10.24 -1.51
N ARG A 173 10.18 10.27 -2.70
CA ARG A 173 10.89 10.41 -3.98
C ARG A 173 10.50 11.76 -4.60
N ARG A 174 11.51 12.59 -4.93
CA ARG A 174 11.36 13.92 -5.55
C ARG A 174 11.66 13.88 -7.03
#